data_89ef1be06e11826c6da9d7a23cf5355e
#
_entry.id   89ef1be06e11826c6da9d7a23cf5355e
#
_cell.length_a   1.000
_cell.length_b   1.000
_cell.length_c   1.000
_cell.angle_alpha   90.00
_cell.angle_beta   90.00
_cell.angle_gamma   90.00
#
_symmetry.space_group_name_H-M   'P 1'
#
loop_
_entity.id
_entity.type
_entity.pdbx_description
1 polymer ?
#
loop_
_entity_poly.entity_id
_entity_poly.type
_entity_poly.pdbx_seq_one_letter_code
_entity_poly.pdbx_strand_id
1 'polypeptide(L)'
;MKKIGLTGLLAMLFATPAFSSETYTFDPEYTIPAFEVGHLGFTTQRGRFDKTEGKVTLDFAAKKGNVEFTVFTKSLDMGSKAWTVHVSSEGLFNVEKFPTMGYKSDRLIFEGNKVVAAEGQFTLLGVTKPLKVTVNHFACGPNPINRKFMCTGDITATIKRSEYGMTKYIPTVSDDITINVPVESYRD
;
A
#
# COMPACT_ATOMS: atom_id res chain seq x y z
N MET A 1 39.92 -64.75 -15.02
CA MET A 1 39.04 -64.25 -13.97
C MET A 1 39.11 -62.72 -14.06
N LYS A 2 38.10 -62.03 -14.69
CA LYS A 2 38.02 -60.57 -14.84
C LYS A 2 37.24 -59.99 -13.68
N LYS A 3 37.81 -59.10 -12.89
CA LYS A 3 37.14 -58.32 -11.84
C LYS A 3 36.54 -57.08 -12.49
N ILE A 4 35.22 -56.98 -12.46
CA ILE A 4 34.48 -55.77 -12.88
C ILE A 4 34.38 -54.83 -11.66
N GLY A 5 35.05 -53.71 -11.73
CA GLY A 5 34.95 -52.63 -10.72
C GLY A 5 33.68 -51.81 -10.94
N LEU A 6 32.78 -51.82 -9.97
CA LEU A 6 31.55 -51.03 -9.96
C LEU A 6 31.88 -49.64 -9.40
N THR A 7 32.00 -48.65 -10.29
CA THR A 7 32.22 -47.23 -9.91
C THR A 7 30.86 -46.62 -9.56
N GLY A 8 30.59 -46.47 -8.27
CA GLY A 8 29.39 -45.79 -7.79
C GLY A 8 29.47 -44.28 -8.02
N LEU A 9 28.62 -43.74 -8.88
CA LEU A 9 28.44 -42.29 -9.12
C LEU A 9 27.60 -41.73 -7.97
N LEU A 10 28.26 -41.00 -7.05
CA LEU A 10 27.60 -40.30 -5.94
C LEU A 10 26.98 -39.01 -6.49
N ALA A 11 25.68 -39.01 -6.73
CA ALA A 11 24.92 -37.80 -7.11
C ALA A 11 24.77 -36.87 -5.88
N MET A 12 25.53 -35.78 -5.84
CA MET A 12 25.33 -34.72 -4.85
C MET A 12 24.05 -33.95 -5.21
N LEU A 13 22.99 -34.16 -4.45
CA LEU A 13 21.81 -33.31 -4.45
C LEU A 13 22.16 -31.97 -3.81
N PHE A 14 22.34 -30.94 -4.63
CA PHE A 14 22.40 -29.55 -4.17
C PHE A 14 20.97 -29.14 -3.78
N ALA A 15 20.68 -29.12 -2.47
CA ALA A 15 19.50 -28.48 -1.96
C ALA A 15 19.64 -26.96 -2.20
N THR A 16 18.89 -26.42 -3.16
CA THR A 16 18.75 -24.97 -3.32
C THR A 16 18.04 -24.42 -2.08
N PRO A 17 18.58 -23.38 -1.41
CA PRO A 17 17.85 -22.75 -0.32
C PRO A 17 16.54 -22.19 -0.87
N ALA A 18 15.42 -22.70 -0.38
CA ALA A 18 14.12 -22.13 -0.62
C ALA A 18 14.08 -20.78 0.13
N PHE A 19 14.34 -19.67 -0.57
CA PHE A 19 14.05 -18.35 -0.04
C PHE A 19 12.52 -18.24 0.05
N SER A 20 12.03 -18.18 1.28
CA SER A 20 10.60 -18.08 1.54
C SER A 20 10.20 -16.61 1.47
N SER A 21 9.01 -16.36 0.92
CA SER A 21 8.38 -15.04 1.02
C SER A 21 8.14 -14.68 2.49
N GLU A 22 8.38 -13.44 2.86
CA GLU A 22 8.14 -12.93 4.21
C GLU A 22 6.89 -12.04 4.20
N THR A 23 6.05 -12.17 5.20
CA THR A 23 4.85 -11.34 5.39
C THR A 23 5.10 -10.30 6.46
N TYR A 24 4.62 -9.09 6.19
CA TYR A 24 4.71 -7.93 7.07
C TYR A 24 3.32 -7.35 7.27
N THR A 25 2.89 -7.23 8.52
CA THR A 25 1.62 -6.59 8.90
C THR A 25 1.85 -5.11 9.11
N PHE A 26 0.99 -4.26 8.51
CA PHE A 26 1.08 -2.81 8.67
C PHE A 26 0.77 -2.39 10.10
N ASP A 27 1.58 -1.47 10.62
CA ASP A 27 1.32 -0.82 11.90
C ASP A 27 0.24 0.26 11.71
N PRO A 28 -0.95 0.11 12.30
CA PRO A 28 -2.04 1.06 12.10
C PRO A 28 -1.80 2.43 12.75
N GLU A 29 -0.87 2.55 13.71
CA GLU A 29 -0.55 3.82 14.37
C GLU A 29 0.36 4.69 13.50
N TYR A 30 1.19 4.07 12.65
CA TYR A 30 2.16 4.77 11.80
C TYR A 30 1.84 4.68 10.30
N THR A 31 0.86 3.86 9.89
CA THR A 31 0.42 3.76 8.51
C THR A 31 -0.89 4.52 8.34
N ILE A 32 -0.78 5.85 8.25
CA ILE A 32 -1.91 6.79 8.22
C ILE A 32 -2.00 7.44 6.84
N PRO A 33 -2.96 7.01 5.97
CA PRO A 33 -3.16 7.61 4.66
C PRO A 33 -3.64 9.05 4.79
N ALA A 34 -3.00 9.94 4.04
CA ALA A 34 -3.41 11.32 3.88
C ALA A 34 -3.71 11.63 2.41
N PHE A 35 -4.52 12.64 2.16
CA PHE A 35 -4.79 13.15 0.83
C PHE A 35 -4.76 14.67 0.79
N GLU A 36 -4.48 15.19 -0.40
CA GLU A 36 -4.48 16.61 -0.70
C GLU A 36 -5.38 16.91 -1.89
N VAL A 37 -6.10 18.01 -1.82
CA VAL A 37 -7.00 18.49 -2.88
C VAL A 37 -6.92 20.01 -3.02
N GLY A 38 -6.84 20.50 -4.25
CA GLY A 38 -6.95 21.94 -4.54
C GLY A 38 -8.34 22.46 -4.21
N HIS A 39 -8.42 23.58 -3.51
CA HIS A 39 -9.66 24.18 -3.07
C HIS A 39 -9.79 25.63 -3.54
N LEU A 40 -10.81 25.94 -4.30
CA LEU A 40 -11.15 27.26 -4.86
C LEU A 40 -10.04 27.90 -5.71
N GLY A 41 -9.05 27.13 -6.17
CA GLY A 41 -7.88 27.65 -6.88
C GLY A 41 -6.87 28.42 -6.01
N PHE A 42 -7.09 28.49 -4.70
CA PHE A 42 -6.26 29.31 -3.79
C PHE A 42 -5.47 28.50 -2.78
N THR A 43 -6.05 27.42 -2.25
CA THR A 43 -5.45 26.64 -1.16
C THR A 43 -5.46 25.16 -1.45
N THR A 44 -4.64 24.41 -0.71
CA THR A 44 -4.67 22.96 -0.66
C THR A 44 -5.28 22.52 0.66
N GLN A 45 -6.36 21.75 0.59
CA GLN A 45 -6.95 21.12 1.77
C GLN A 45 -6.39 19.72 1.93
N ARG A 46 -6.30 19.27 3.19
CA ARG A 46 -5.74 18.00 3.58
C ARG A 46 -6.69 17.27 4.49
N GLY A 47 -6.74 15.96 4.32
CA GLY A 47 -7.44 15.06 5.22
C GLY A 47 -6.65 13.77 5.38
N ARG A 48 -6.97 13.00 6.41
CA ARG A 48 -6.35 11.71 6.69
C ARG A 48 -7.37 10.69 7.17
N PHE A 49 -6.96 9.44 7.21
CA PHE A 49 -7.78 8.36 7.77
C PHE A 49 -7.01 7.68 8.90
N ASP A 50 -7.54 7.72 10.11
CA ASP A 50 -6.86 7.27 11.33
C ASP A 50 -7.00 5.77 11.58
N LYS A 51 -7.68 5.01 10.71
CA LYS A 51 -7.83 3.57 10.86
C LYS A 51 -7.58 2.83 9.57
N THR A 52 -6.58 1.96 9.61
CA THR A 52 -6.15 1.11 8.48
C THR A 52 -5.86 -0.31 8.94
N GLU A 53 -5.81 -1.22 7.99
CA GLU A 53 -5.29 -2.57 8.17
C GLU A 53 -4.71 -3.09 6.85
N GLY A 54 -3.82 -4.06 6.92
CA GLY A 54 -3.29 -4.71 5.73
C GLY A 54 -1.97 -5.39 5.95
N LYS A 55 -1.48 -5.99 4.85
CA LYS A 55 -0.24 -6.76 4.83
C LYS A 55 0.48 -6.58 3.50
N VAL A 56 1.78 -6.72 3.54
CA VAL A 56 2.62 -6.89 2.36
C VAL A 56 3.41 -8.19 2.49
N THR A 57 3.46 -8.97 1.42
CA THR A 57 4.32 -10.15 1.32
C THR A 57 5.43 -9.85 0.34
N LEU A 58 6.67 -10.11 0.72
CA LEU A 58 7.88 -9.79 -0.05
C LEU A 58 8.73 -11.05 -0.25
N ASP A 59 9.09 -11.34 -1.49
CA ASP A 59 10.10 -12.30 -1.87
C ASP A 59 11.25 -11.54 -2.58
N PHE A 60 12.27 -11.22 -1.82
CA PHE A 60 13.40 -10.45 -2.32
C PHE A 60 14.27 -11.22 -3.32
N ALA A 61 14.27 -12.55 -3.25
CA ALA A 61 15.02 -13.38 -4.18
C ALA A 61 14.32 -13.49 -5.52
N ALA A 62 13.00 -13.76 -5.50
CA ALA A 62 12.19 -13.87 -6.72
C ALA A 62 11.78 -12.50 -7.28
N LYS A 63 12.03 -11.37 -6.57
CA LYS A 63 11.57 -10.01 -6.91
C LYS A 63 10.06 -9.97 -7.14
N LYS A 64 9.32 -10.59 -6.23
CA LYS A 64 7.86 -10.69 -6.24
C LYS A 64 7.28 -10.29 -4.90
N GLY A 65 6.01 -9.96 -4.91
CA GLY A 65 5.27 -9.69 -3.69
C GLY A 65 3.85 -9.26 -4.00
N ASN A 66 3.06 -9.18 -2.96
CA ASN A 66 1.69 -8.69 -3.02
C ASN A 66 1.42 -7.75 -1.85
N VAL A 67 0.42 -6.90 -2.00
CA VAL A 67 -0.07 -6.02 -0.94
C VAL A 67 -1.58 -6.03 -0.92
N GLU A 68 -2.14 -6.08 0.27
CA GLU A 68 -3.54 -5.78 0.55
C GLU A 68 -3.60 -4.70 1.62
N PHE A 69 -4.31 -3.62 1.32
CA PHE A 69 -4.44 -2.47 2.21
C PHE A 69 -5.88 -1.98 2.24
N THR A 70 -6.44 -1.86 3.42
CA THR A 70 -7.80 -1.40 3.69
C THR A 70 -7.78 -0.16 4.56
N VAL A 71 -8.59 0.82 4.18
CA VAL A 71 -8.81 2.06 4.92
C VAL A 71 -10.27 2.13 5.34
N PHE A 72 -10.53 2.36 6.62
CA PHE A 72 -11.89 2.53 7.16
C PHE A 72 -12.32 3.99 6.99
N THR A 73 -13.25 4.26 6.10
CA THR A 73 -13.63 5.62 5.71
C THR A 73 -14.26 6.45 6.83
N LYS A 74 -14.88 5.80 7.84
CA LYS A 74 -15.40 6.46 9.04
C LYS A 74 -14.32 7.07 9.94
N SER A 75 -13.05 6.71 9.71
CA SER A 75 -11.92 7.29 10.43
C SER A 75 -11.38 8.59 9.82
N LEU A 76 -12.11 9.16 8.85
CA LEU A 76 -11.75 10.44 8.23
C LEU A 76 -11.60 11.53 9.27
N ASP A 77 -10.48 12.24 9.19
CA ASP A 77 -10.20 13.47 9.95
C ASP A 77 -9.75 14.58 9.00
N MET A 78 -10.48 15.69 9.01
CA MET A 78 -10.19 16.89 8.24
C MET A 78 -9.59 18.01 9.12
N GLY A 79 -9.20 17.70 10.38
CA GLY A 79 -8.73 18.67 11.35
C GLY A 79 -9.83 19.59 11.91
N SER A 80 -11.08 19.45 11.45
CA SER A 80 -12.25 20.19 11.90
C SER A 80 -13.48 19.30 11.86
N LYS A 81 -14.23 19.28 12.96
CA LYS A 81 -15.44 18.45 13.06
C LYS A 81 -16.47 18.78 11.96
N ALA A 82 -16.69 20.06 11.68
CA ALA A 82 -17.64 20.48 10.64
C ALA A 82 -17.21 20.01 9.25
N TRP A 83 -15.92 20.10 8.95
CA TRP A 83 -15.36 19.62 7.69
C TRP A 83 -15.38 18.11 7.59
N THR A 84 -15.05 17.40 8.65
CA THR A 84 -15.12 15.93 8.69
C THR A 84 -16.54 15.45 8.38
N VAL A 85 -17.55 16.02 9.03
CA VAL A 85 -18.98 15.70 8.77
C VAL A 85 -19.35 15.99 7.31
N HIS A 86 -18.94 17.16 6.78
CA HIS A 86 -19.22 17.53 5.39
C HIS A 86 -18.59 16.58 4.39
N VAL A 87 -17.30 16.28 4.55
CA VAL A 87 -16.54 15.44 3.60
C VAL A 87 -16.93 13.97 3.72
N SER A 88 -17.43 13.53 4.87
CA SER A 88 -17.99 12.18 5.09
C SER A 88 -19.34 11.96 4.41
N SER A 89 -20.04 13.03 4.00
CA SER A 89 -21.41 13.00 3.51
C SER A 89 -21.57 12.44 2.09
N GLU A 90 -22.84 12.24 1.69
CA GLU A 90 -23.21 11.83 0.34
C GLU A 90 -22.70 12.82 -0.73
N GLY A 91 -22.26 12.28 -1.86
CA GLY A 91 -21.62 13.05 -2.95
C GLY A 91 -20.14 13.32 -2.74
N LEU A 92 -19.58 12.97 -1.56
CA LEU A 92 -18.15 12.93 -1.25
C LEU A 92 -17.76 11.50 -0.82
N PHE A 93 -17.20 11.26 0.38
CA PHE A 93 -16.82 9.90 0.75
C PHE A 93 -18.00 8.96 1.05
N ASN A 94 -19.17 9.50 1.40
CA ASN A 94 -20.38 8.71 1.73
C ASN A 94 -20.08 7.50 2.62
N VAL A 95 -19.45 7.78 3.77
CA VAL A 95 -18.83 6.77 4.64
C VAL A 95 -19.81 5.76 5.22
N GLU A 96 -21.12 6.08 5.23
CA GLU A 96 -22.18 5.15 5.66
C GLU A 96 -22.43 4.06 4.62
N LYS A 97 -22.40 4.43 3.33
CA LYS A 97 -22.62 3.50 2.22
C LYS A 97 -21.34 2.76 1.83
N PHE A 98 -20.20 3.41 1.94
CA PHE A 98 -18.89 2.88 1.56
C PHE A 98 -17.94 2.92 2.76
N PRO A 99 -18.09 1.98 3.71
CA PRO A 99 -17.35 2.00 4.97
C PRO A 99 -15.84 1.74 4.81
N THR A 100 -15.42 1.25 3.65
CA THR A 100 -14.01 0.98 3.34
C THR A 100 -13.65 1.44 1.94
N MET A 101 -12.37 1.75 1.75
CA MET A 101 -11.67 1.82 0.48
C MET A 101 -10.39 1.00 0.58
N GLY A 102 -9.78 0.62 -0.54
CA GLY A 102 -8.62 -0.25 -0.44
C GLY A 102 -7.79 -0.36 -1.70
N TYR A 103 -6.59 -0.88 -1.53
CA TYR A 103 -5.64 -1.16 -2.60
C TYR A 103 -5.16 -2.60 -2.53
N LYS A 104 -5.15 -3.29 -3.69
CA LYS A 104 -4.63 -4.64 -3.83
C LYS A 104 -3.69 -4.72 -5.02
N SER A 105 -2.53 -5.33 -4.83
CA SER A 105 -1.57 -5.59 -5.89
C SER A 105 -0.89 -6.93 -5.69
N ASP A 106 -0.68 -7.65 -6.76
CA ASP A 106 0.18 -8.83 -6.88
C ASP A 106 1.45 -8.54 -7.68
N ARG A 107 1.66 -7.25 -8.06
CA ARG A 107 2.78 -6.81 -8.88
C ARG A 107 3.55 -5.66 -8.23
N LEU A 108 4.58 -6.04 -7.47
CA LEU A 108 5.55 -5.10 -6.94
C LEU A 108 6.74 -4.94 -7.92
N ILE A 109 7.19 -3.72 -8.11
CA ILE A 109 8.32 -3.38 -8.97
C ILE A 109 9.56 -3.19 -8.11
N PHE A 110 10.61 -3.94 -8.40
CA PHE A 110 11.87 -3.91 -7.64
C PHE A 110 12.99 -3.26 -8.43
N GLU A 111 13.80 -2.45 -7.74
CA GLU A 111 15.12 -2.01 -8.17
C GLU A 111 16.14 -2.51 -7.13
N GLY A 112 16.96 -3.48 -7.53
CA GLY A 112 17.80 -4.20 -6.58
C GLY A 112 16.97 -4.90 -5.50
N ASN A 113 17.18 -4.54 -4.24
CA ASN A 113 16.40 -5.04 -3.10
C ASN A 113 15.36 -4.03 -2.59
N LYS A 114 15.04 -3.00 -3.36
CA LYS A 114 14.05 -2.00 -2.99
C LYS A 114 12.79 -2.17 -3.82
N VAL A 115 11.63 -2.10 -3.20
CA VAL A 115 10.36 -1.90 -3.90
C VAL A 115 10.26 -0.42 -4.25
N VAL A 116 10.09 -0.09 -5.53
CA VAL A 116 10.00 1.29 -6.01
C VAL A 116 8.61 1.67 -6.52
N ALA A 117 7.76 0.67 -6.80
CA ALA A 117 6.38 0.89 -7.20
C ALA A 117 5.54 -0.36 -6.96
N ALA A 118 4.21 -0.20 -6.99
CA ALA A 118 3.26 -1.29 -7.10
C ALA A 118 2.22 -0.96 -8.19
N GLU A 119 1.84 -1.96 -8.97
CA GLU A 119 0.75 -1.88 -9.95
C GLU A 119 -0.40 -2.75 -9.47
N GLY A 120 -1.55 -2.15 -9.22
CA GLY A 120 -2.66 -2.84 -8.57
C GLY A 120 -4.02 -2.23 -8.89
N GLN A 121 -4.98 -2.52 -8.04
CA GLN A 121 -6.36 -2.08 -8.13
C GLN A 121 -6.71 -1.24 -6.90
N PHE A 122 -7.18 -0.03 -7.12
CA PHE A 122 -7.70 0.84 -6.07
C PHE A 122 -9.23 0.89 -6.14
N THR A 123 -9.86 0.69 -5.00
CA THR A 123 -11.32 0.75 -4.86
C THR A 123 -11.70 1.94 -4.01
N LEU A 124 -12.51 2.84 -4.56
CA LEU A 124 -13.10 3.99 -3.86
C LEU A 124 -14.56 4.13 -4.26
N LEU A 125 -15.46 4.38 -3.31
CA LEU A 125 -16.91 4.48 -3.54
C LEU A 125 -17.50 3.28 -4.30
N GLY A 126 -16.97 2.07 -4.09
CA GLY A 126 -17.38 0.86 -4.77
C GLY A 126 -16.89 0.72 -6.23
N VAL A 127 -16.16 1.70 -6.75
CA VAL A 127 -15.55 1.66 -8.08
C VAL A 127 -14.10 1.22 -7.96
N THR A 128 -13.73 0.20 -8.72
CA THR A 128 -12.35 -0.33 -8.76
C THR A 128 -11.68 0.03 -10.08
N LYS A 129 -10.48 0.59 -10.00
CA LYS A 129 -9.67 0.97 -11.18
C LYS A 129 -8.20 0.61 -10.98
N PRO A 130 -7.47 0.34 -12.08
CA PRO A 130 -6.02 0.20 -12.04
C PRO A 130 -5.38 1.47 -11.48
N LEU A 131 -4.43 1.28 -10.56
CA LEU A 131 -3.62 2.36 -10.01
C LEU A 131 -2.18 1.88 -9.84
N LYS A 132 -1.25 2.65 -10.41
CA LYS A 132 0.16 2.51 -10.10
C LYS A 132 0.51 3.49 -8.97
N VAL A 133 1.14 2.99 -7.92
CA VAL A 133 1.68 3.80 -6.83
C VAL A 133 3.20 3.80 -6.87
N THR A 134 3.81 4.91 -6.49
CA THR A 134 5.26 5.03 -6.30
C THR A 134 5.60 4.75 -4.84
N VAL A 135 6.70 4.03 -4.62
CA VAL A 135 7.24 3.76 -3.29
C VAL A 135 8.55 4.51 -3.16
N ASN A 136 8.57 5.53 -2.32
CA ASN A 136 9.76 6.31 -2.00
C ASN A 136 10.36 5.81 -0.68
N HIS A 137 11.66 6.03 -0.47
CA HIS A 137 12.36 5.76 0.79
C HIS A 137 12.19 4.33 1.33
N PHE A 138 12.01 3.34 0.44
CA PHE A 138 11.88 1.95 0.88
C PHE A 138 13.12 1.49 1.65
N ALA A 139 12.92 0.96 2.84
CA ALA A 139 13.95 0.40 3.69
C ALA A 139 13.41 -0.74 4.56
N CYS A 140 14.26 -1.75 4.81
CA CYS A 140 13.96 -2.81 5.78
C CYS A 140 15.13 -2.97 6.75
N GLY A 141 14.82 -3.25 8.01
CA GLY A 141 15.80 -3.46 9.06
C GLY A 141 15.18 -3.55 10.45
N PRO A 142 15.99 -3.74 11.49
CA PRO A 142 15.50 -3.73 12.86
C PRO A 142 15.10 -2.32 13.29
N ASN A 143 13.90 -2.18 13.84
CA ASN A 143 13.45 -0.93 14.45
C ASN A 143 14.40 -0.55 15.59
N PRO A 144 14.94 0.69 15.64
CA PRO A 144 15.94 1.09 16.63
C PRO A 144 15.43 1.09 18.07
N ILE A 145 14.11 1.16 18.28
CA ILE A 145 13.46 1.24 19.59
C ILE A 145 13.13 -0.16 20.11
N ASN A 146 12.32 -0.92 19.36
CA ASN A 146 11.78 -2.21 19.83
C ASN A 146 12.50 -3.45 19.27
N ARG A 147 13.47 -3.27 18.36
CA ARG A 147 14.30 -4.30 17.71
C ARG A 147 13.54 -5.28 16.82
N LYS A 148 12.25 -5.13 16.63
CA LYS A 148 11.50 -5.94 15.67
C LYS A 148 11.93 -5.59 14.24
N PHE A 149 11.98 -6.60 13.37
CA PHE A 149 12.31 -6.37 11.96
C PHE A 149 11.11 -5.75 11.26
N MET A 150 11.35 -4.68 10.52
CA MET A 150 10.32 -3.91 9.83
C MET A 150 10.73 -3.55 8.41
N CYS A 151 9.74 -3.30 7.56
CA CYS A 151 9.92 -2.62 6.29
C CYS A 151 9.07 -1.35 6.25
N THR A 152 9.61 -0.30 5.64
CA THR A 152 9.00 1.03 5.57
C THR A 152 9.02 1.56 4.15
N GLY A 153 8.18 2.56 3.86
CA GLY A 153 8.18 3.29 2.60
C GLY A 153 7.15 4.42 2.61
N ASP A 154 7.39 5.43 1.79
CA ASP A 154 6.44 6.52 1.55
C ASP A 154 5.73 6.29 0.21
N ILE A 155 4.45 5.99 0.25
CA ILE A 155 3.63 5.72 -0.92
C ILE A 155 3.01 7.01 -1.43
N THR A 156 3.14 7.25 -2.74
CA THR A 156 2.50 8.39 -3.39
C THR A 156 1.73 7.96 -4.63
N ALA A 157 0.57 8.57 -4.85
CA ALA A 157 -0.22 8.40 -6.05
C ALA A 157 -1.07 9.63 -6.32
N THR A 158 -1.54 9.79 -7.56
CA THR A 158 -2.55 10.78 -7.94
C THR A 158 -3.70 10.07 -8.63
N ILE A 159 -4.93 10.42 -8.28
CA ILE A 159 -6.15 9.92 -8.90
C ILE A 159 -7.05 11.08 -9.34
N LYS A 160 -7.93 10.82 -10.30
CA LYS A 160 -9.08 11.70 -10.59
C LYS A 160 -10.29 11.19 -9.81
N ARG A 161 -10.76 11.97 -8.85
CA ARG A 161 -11.88 11.54 -7.99
C ARG A 161 -13.19 11.39 -8.76
N SER A 162 -13.35 12.14 -9.88
CA SER A 162 -14.50 11.98 -10.78
C SER A 162 -14.61 10.58 -11.37
N GLU A 163 -13.49 9.91 -11.62
CA GLU A 163 -13.46 8.55 -12.15
C GLU A 163 -14.02 7.51 -11.18
N TYR A 164 -14.14 7.86 -9.91
CA TYR A 164 -14.76 7.04 -8.85
C TYR A 164 -16.17 7.53 -8.46
N GLY A 165 -16.71 8.49 -9.23
CA GLY A 165 -18.06 9.02 -8.99
C GLY A 165 -18.12 10.19 -8.00
N MET A 166 -17.00 10.66 -7.46
CA MET A 166 -16.93 11.81 -6.56
C MET A 166 -16.83 13.11 -7.38
N THR A 167 -17.94 13.59 -7.94
CA THR A 167 -17.96 14.74 -8.86
C THR A 167 -18.36 16.06 -8.21
N LYS A 168 -18.88 16.03 -6.98
CA LYS A 168 -19.38 17.22 -6.29
C LYS A 168 -18.30 18.31 -6.20
N TYR A 169 -18.66 19.54 -6.52
CA TYR A 169 -17.81 20.74 -6.52
C TYR A 169 -16.67 20.79 -7.54
N ILE A 170 -16.61 19.93 -8.55
CA ILE A 170 -15.71 20.10 -9.68
C ILE A 170 -16.26 21.20 -10.61
N PRO A 171 -15.42 22.14 -11.11
CA PRO A 171 -13.95 22.22 -10.95
C PRO A 171 -13.47 23.08 -9.77
N THR A 172 -14.39 23.65 -8.99
CA THR A 172 -14.05 24.57 -7.88
C THR A 172 -13.18 23.89 -6.82
N VAL A 173 -13.44 22.61 -6.57
CA VAL A 173 -12.55 21.71 -5.83
C VAL A 173 -11.92 20.76 -6.87
N SER A 174 -10.60 20.66 -6.86
CA SER A 174 -9.82 19.90 -7.85
C SER A 174 -10.36 18.49 -8.06
N ASP A 175 -10.31 18.02 -9.31
CA ASP A 175 -10.55 16.63 -9.65
C ASP A 175 -9.35 15.74 -9.25
N ASP A 176 -8.14 16.26 -9.38
CA ASP A 176 -6.94 15.55 -9.00
C ASP A 176 -6.79 15.54 -7.48
N ILE A 177 -6.59 14.34 -6.94
CA ILE A 177 -6.29 14.06 -5.51
C ILE A 177 -4.90 13.46 -5.43
N THR A 178 -4.02 14.07 -4.65
CA THR A 178 -2.74 13.47 -4.28
C THR A 178 -2.91 12.63 -3.03
N ILE A 179 -2.45 11.40 -3.08
CA ILE A 179 -2.49 10.44 -1.96
C ILE A 179 -1.06 10.26 -1.45
N ASN A 180 -0.89 10.34 -0.14
CA ASN A 180 0.36 10.12 0.58
C ASN A 180 0.12 9.12 1.71
N VAL A 181 0.88 8.02 1.75
CA VAL A 181 0.76 7.02 2.81
C VAL A 181 2.15 6.69 3.33
N PRO A 182 2.55 7.19 4.51
CA PRO A 182 3.69 6.63 5.21
C PRO A 182 3.34 5.19 5.61
N VAL A 183 4.25 4.28 5.38
CA VAL A 183 4.05 2.86 5.69
C VAL A 183 5.13 2.40 6.65
N GLU A 184 4.68 1.86 7.78
CA GLU A 184 5.50 1.02 8.65
C GLU A 184 4.84 -0.36 8.74
N SER A 185 5.65 -1.41 8.59
CA SER A 185 5.14 -2.79 8.66
C SER A 185 6.13 -3.69 9.38
N TYR A 186 5.63 -4.55 10.25
CA TYR A 186 6.45 -5.47 11.01
C TYR A 186 6.31 -6.89 10.49
N ARG A 187 7.44 -7.61 10.45
CA ARG A 187 7.49 -9.01 10.05
C ARG A 187 6.69 -9.86 11.03
N ASP A 188 5.81 -10.72 10.47
CA ASP A 188 4.96 -11.65 11.21
C ASP A 188 5.76 -12.76 11.92
#